data_7dc0ee5814d2fe7cdf5ac49096a1eea7
#
_entry.id   7dc0ee5814d2fe7cdf5ac49096a1eea7
#
_cell.length_a   1.000
_cell.length_b   1.000
_cell.length_c   1.000
_cell.angle_alpha   90.00
_cell.angle_beta   90.00
_cell.angle_gamma   90.00
#
_symmetry.space_group_name_H-M   'P 1'
#
loop_
_entity.id
_entity.type
_entity.pdbx_description
1 polymer ?
#
loop_
_entity_poly.entity_id
_entity_poly.type
_entity_poly.pdbx_seq_one_letter_code
_entity_poly.pdbx_strand_id
1 'polypeptide(L)'
;MSIKDEGGKTAKVSGGTNTVARYLLPVGAHIFVEKGAAVHPGDVLAKIPRETTKTKDITGGLPRVAELFEARKPKEQAVISEIDGEVSYGGFVKGQRKVLVDNKMGDVKEYFIPKGKHVNVHEGDWVRAGEPLMDGSANPHDILDVLGPNELQKYLVDEVQDVYRLQGVSINDKHIEIIVRQMLRKVRIEDPGDTEFLPGSQVSKMVFEEENERVLKKDGKPALGKPVLLGITKAALTTDSFISAASFQETTRVLTEAAINGREDNLLGLKENVIVGRLIPAGSGFEEYRDTFVISPKPEPVVVGAPEQAALPREGAAAATATGEGAGA
;
A
#
# COMPACT_ATOMS: atom_id res chain seq x y z
N MET A 1 2.31 -22.41 28.88
CA MET A 1 1.96 -21.89 30.21
C MET A 1 1.77 -23.02 31.18
N SER A 2 2.20 -22.92 32.43
CA SER A 2 2.02 -23.99 33.41
C SER A 2 1.67 -23.38 34.78
N ILE A 3 0.65 -23.90 35.40
CA ILE A 3 0.26 -23.51 36.77
C ILE A 3 1.06 -24.36 37.76
N LYS A 4 1.63 -23.73 38.77
CA LYS A 4 2.41 -24.38 39.79
C LYS A 4 1.72 -24.23 41.14
N ASP A 5 1.82 -25.28 41.97
CA ASP A 5 1.40 -25.22 43.38
C ASP A 5 2.41 -24.46 44.24
N GLU A 6 2.09 -24.14 45.49
CA GLU A 6 2.95 -23.49 46.48
C GLU A 6 4.30 -24.21 46.63
N GLY A 7 4.38 -25.51 46.37
CA GLY A 7 5.57 -26.32 46.36
C GLY A 7 6.39 -26.27 45.07
N GLY A 8 6.06 -25.43 44.09
CA GLY A 8 6.77 -25.27 42.79
C GLY A 8 6.57 -26.42 41.80
N LYS A 9 5.77 -27.43 42.11
CA LYS A 9 5.41 -28.53 41.21
C LYS A 9 4.20 -28.11 40.34
N THR A 10 4.11 -28.64 39.11
CA THR A 10 2.95 -28.32 38.24
C THR A 10 1.68 -28.90 38.84
N ALA A 11 0.68 -28.05 39.05
CA ALA A 11 -0.62 -28.43 39.63
C ALA A 11 -1.34 -29.46 38.76
N LYS A 12 -2.18 -30.29 39.40
CA LYS A 12 -3.08 -31.24 38.71
C LYS A 12 -4.47 -30.64 38.56
N VAL A 13 -5.10 -30.83 37.41
CA VAL A 13 -6.46 -30.35 37.18
C VAL A 13 -7.45 -31.16 38.03
N SER A 14 -8.28 -30.47 38.83
CA SER A 14 -9.36 -31.08 39.60
C SER A 14 -10.47 -31.56 38.66
N GLY A 15 -10.52 -32.85 38.34
CA GLY A 15 -11.54 -33.37 37.45
C GLY A 15 -11.36 -34.84 37.03
N GLY A 16 -10.65 -35.63 37.85
CA GLY A 16 -10.64 -37.11 37.70
C GLY A 16 -9.69 -37.70 36.68
N THR A 17 -9.06 -36.92 35.84
CA THR A 17 -7.96 -37.33 34.97
C THR A 17 -6.65 -36.77 35.54
N ASN A 18 -5.63 -37.59 35.66
CA ASN A 18 -4.31 -37.24 36.22
C ASN A 18 -3.56 -36.23 35.31
N THR A 19 -4.28 -35.27 34.73
CA THR A 19 -3.80 -34.32 33.75
C THR A 19 -3.11 -33.15 34.43
N VAL A 20 -1.92 -32.82 34.01
CA VAL A 20 -1.10 -31.74 34.55
C VAL A 20 -1.59 -30.42 33.96
N ALA A 21 -1.74 -29.37 34.78
CA ALA A 21 -2.19 -28.04 34.33
C ALA A 21 -1.10 -27.34 33.48
N ARG A 22 -0.95 -27.83 32.26
CA ARG A 22 -0.06 -27.27 31.22
C ARG A 22 -0.87 -26.90 29.99
N TYR A 23 -0.89 -25.63 29.68
CA TYR A 23 -1.62 -25.08 28.55
C TYR A 23 -0.64 -24.64 27.44
N LEU A 24 -0.79 -25.20 26.23
CA LEU A 24 -0.07 -24.78 25.05
C LEU A 24 -0.88 -23.66 24.39
N LEU A 25 -0.27 -22.50 24.22
CA LEU A 25 -0.90 -21.36 23.59
C LEU A 25 -0.37 -21.24 22.15
N PRO A 26 -1.23 -20.98 21.14
CA PRO A 26 -0.79 -20.66 19.78
C PRO A 26 -0.11 -19.29 19.74
N VAL A 27 0.61 -19.06 18.66
CA VAL A 27 1.20 -17.74 18.37
C VAL A 27 0.06 -16.73 18.19
N GLY A 28 0.17 -15.56 18.79
CA GLY A 28 -0.86 -14.52 18.75
C GLY A 28 -1.90 -14.57 19.89
N ALA A 29 -1.78 -15.51 20.82
CA ALA A 29 -2.62 -15.52 22.02
C ALA A 29 -2.26 -14.36 22.97
N HIS A 30 -3.25 -13.59 23.41
CA HIS A 30 -3.10 -12.51 24.39
C HIS A 30 -3.08 -13.11 25.81
N ILE A 31 -2.03 -12.87 26.57
CA ILE A 31 -1.87 -13.38 27.95
C ILE A 31 -2.31 -12.29 28.91
N PHE A 32 -3.28 -12.59 29.78
CA PHE A 32 -3.83 -11.66 30.77
C PHE A 32 -3.17 -11.73 32.15
N VAL A 33 -2.42 -12.79 32.41
CA VAL A 33 -1.80 -13.03 33.71
C VAL A 33 -0.30 -12.88 33.67
N GLU A 34 0.27 -12.20 34.66
CA GLU A 34 1.71 -12.04 34.83
C GLU A 34 2.35 -13.30 35.34
N LYS A 35 3.68 -13.40 35.14
CA LYS A 35 4.47 -14.52 35.67
C LYS A 35 4.52 -14.44 37.18
N GLY A 36 3.95 -15.45 37.86
CA GLY A 36 3.92 -15.54 39.30
C GLY A 36 2.62 -15.03 39.95
N ALA A 37 1.66 -14.55 39.17
CA ALA A 37 0.32 -14.19 39.67
C ALA A 37 -0.41 -15.43 40.21
N ALA A 38 -1.15 -15.25 41.30
CA ALA A 38 -2.04 -16.28 41.85
C ALA A 38 -3.32 -16.33 40.96
N VAL A 39 -3.71 -17.54 40.55
CA VAL A 39 -4.89 -17.76 39.71
C VAL A 39 -5.83 -18.77 40.35
N HIS A 40 -7.13 -18.52 40.19
CA HIS A 40 -8.18 -19.38 40.74
C HIS A 40 -8.88 -20.16 39.61
N PRO A 41 -9.54 -21.27 39.90
CA PRO A 41 -10.34 -22.00 38.94
C PRO A 41 -11.44 -21.08 38.33
N GLY A 42 -11.42 -20.92 37.02
CA GLY A 42 -12.34 -20.03 36.29
C GLY A 42 -11.72 -18.74 35.76
N ASP A 43 -10.49 -18.39 36.23
CA ASP A 43 -9.81 -17.19 35.75
C ASP A 43 -9.36 -17.34 34.28
N VAL A 44 -9.49 -16.26 33.53
CA VAL A 44 -9.06 -16.20 32.13
C VAL A 44 -7.53 -16.01 32.09
N LEU A 45 -6.81 -17.02 31.66
CA LEU A 45 -5.36 -17.00 31.56
C LEU A 45 -4.86 -16.36 30.26
N ALA A 46 -5.54 -16.63 29.16
CA ALA A 46 -5.21 -16.08 27.86
C ALA A 46 -6.44 -16.07 26.96
N LYS A 47 -6.55 -15.06 26.10
CA LYS A 47 -7.53 -14.95 25.04
C LYS A 47 -6.89 -15.40 23.75
N ILE A 48 -7.41 -16.43 23.13
CA ILE A 48 -7.00 -16.87 21.82
C ILE A 48 -7.98 -16.23 20.83
N PRO A 49 -7.55 -15.27 19.99
CA PRO A 49 -8.41 -14.77 18.95
C PRO A 49 -8.79 -15.98 18.08
N ARG A 50 -10.06 -16.35 18.09
CA ARG A 50 -10.56 -17.25 17.08
C ARG A 50 -10.51 -16.45 15.77
N GLU A 51 -9.54 -16.74 14.93
CA GLU A 51 -9.78 -16.58 13.52
C GLU A 51 -11.00 -17.44 13.21
N THR A 52 -12.17 -16.83 13.28
CA THR A 52 -13.33 -17.45 12.70
C THR A 52 -12.99 -17.63 11.24
N THR A 53 -12.57 -18.84 10.87
CA THR A 53 -12.82 -19.38 9.56
C THR A 53 -14.33 -19.51 9.41
N LYS A 54 -15.07 -18.42 9.63
CA LYS A 54 -16.29 -18.20 8.89
C LYS A 54 -15.83 -18.35 7.48
N THR A 55 -16.25 -19.43 6.82
CA THR A 55 -16.37 -19.46 5.40
C THR A 55 -16.59 -18.02 4.98
N LYS A 56 -15.52 -17.33 4.64
CA LYS A 56 -15.59 -16.01 4.01
C LYS A 56 -16.24 -16.34 2.69
N ASP A 57 -17.54 -16.39 2.81
CA ASP A 57 -18.44 -16.97 1.85
C ASP A 57 -18.12 -16.34 0.50
N ILE A 58 -17.57 -17.15 -0.40
CA ILE A 58 -17.85 -17.15 -1.83
C ILE A 58 -17.81 -15.79 -2.58
N THR A 59 -18.09 -14.67 -1.96
CA THR A 59 -17.83 -13.30 -2.47
C THR A 59 -16.36 -12.92 -2.38
N GLY A 60 -15.53 -13.79 -1.80
CA GLY A 60 -14.13 -13.56 -1.52
C GLY A 60 -13.16 -13.98 -2.63
N GLY A 61 -13.57 -14.59 -3.73
CA GLY A 61 -12.66 -15.03 -4.80
C GLY A 61 -11.97 -13.88 -5.56
N LEU A 62 -11.71 -14.08 -6.85
CA LEU A 62 -11.09 -13.06 -7.72
C LEU A 62 -11.73 -11.65 -7.63
N PRO A 63 -13.06 -11.49 -7.46
CA PRO A 63 -13.66 -10.18 -7.23
C PRO A 63 -13.13 -9.44 -6.00
N ARG A 64 -12.78 -10.17 -4.92
CA ARG A 64 -12.19 -9.57 -3.71
C ARG A 64 -10.80 -9.00 -3.98
N VAL A 65 -9.98 -9.70 -4.78
CA VAL A 65 -8.66 -9.20 -5.20
C VAL A 65 -8.82 -7.90 -5.99
N ALA A 66 -9.78 -7.85 -6.91
CA ALA A 66 -10.06 -6.61 -7.67
C ALA A 66 -10.53 -5.46 -6.76
N GLU A 67 -11.37 -5.73 -5.76
CA GLU A 67 -11.78 -4.73 -4.76
C GLU A 67 -10.60 -4.20 -3.94
N LEU A 68 -9.67 -5.07 -3.53
CA LEU A 68 -8.47 -4.69 -2.77
C LEU A 68 -7.54 -3.82 -3.61
N PHE A 69 -7.25 -4.19 -4.86
CA PHE A 69 -6.42 -3.39 -5.74
C PHE A 69 -7.07 -2.07 -6.18
N GLU A 70 -8.40 -1.99 -6.23
CA GLU A 70 -9.11 -0.71 -6.46
C GLU A 70 -9.31 0.10 -5.18
N ALA A 71 -8.81 -0.38 -4.04
CA ALA A 71 -8.98 0.25 -2.74
C ALA A 71 -10.43 0.63 -2.43
N ARG A 72 -11.38 -0.24 -2.83
CA ARG A 72 -12.82 -0.02 -2.59
C ARG A 72 -13.16 -0.25 -1.14
N LYS A 73 -14.10 0.52 -0.63
CA LYS A 73 -14.67 0.28 0.70
C LYS A 73 -15.43 -1.05 0.69
N PRO A 74 -15.15 -1.95 1.63
CA PRO A 74 -15.86 -3.23 1.71
C PRO A 74 -17.35 -3.00 2.01
N LYS A 75 -18.21 -3.86 1.47
CA LYS A 75 -19.66 -3.79 1.71
C LYS A 75 -20.01 -3.98 3.19
N GLU A 76 -19.28 -4.86 3.87
CA GLU A 76 -19.37 -5.12 5.30
C GLU A 76 -18.09 -4.64 5.98
N GLN A 77 -18.01 -3.32 6.16
CA GLN A 77 -16.87 -2.69 6.78
C GLN A 77 -16.84 -3.00 8.29
N ALA A 78 -15.70 -3.45 8.80
CA ALA A 78 -15.44 -3.49 10.23
C ALA A 78 -15.12 -2.09 10.75
N VAL A 79 -15.57 -1.78 11.94
CA VAL A 79 -15.11 -0.61 12.69
C VAL A 79 -13.84 -1.01 13.42
N ILE A 80 -12.75 -0.29 13.18
CA ILE A 80 -11.46 -0.50 13.84
C ILE A 80 -11.27 0.55 14.94
N SER A 81 -10.51 0.21 15.98
CA SER A 81 -10.12 1.19 17.00
C SER A 81 -9.04 2.13 16.46
N GLU A 82 -9.19 3.42 16.69
CA GLU A 82 -8.20 4.43 16.31
C GLU A 82 -7.14 4.65 17.39
N ILE A 83 -7.44 4.26 18.64
CA ILE A 83 -6.55 4.44 19.80
C ILE A 83 -6.41 3.13 20.56
N ASP A 84 -5.31 3.00 21.30
CA ASP A 84 -5.14 1.94 22.29
C ASP A 84 -5.94 2.28 23.54
N GLY A 85 -6.69 1.32 24.08
CA GLY A 85 -7.46 1.61 25.29
C GLY A 85 -8.33 0.48 25.77
N GLU A 86 -8.99 0.73 26.90
CA GLU A 86 -9.95 -0.17 27.54
C GLU A 86 -11.35 0.07 26.97
N VAL A 87 -12.04 -1.02 26.61
CA VAL A 87 -13.37 -0.98 26.01
C VAL A 87 -14.43 -0.86 27.09
N SER A 88 -15.36 0.08 26.93
CA SER A 88 -16.58 0.18 27.72
C SER A 88 -17.81 0.36 26.83
N TYR A 89 -18.99 -0.05 27.32
CA TYR A 89 -20.22 0.08 26.56
C TYR A 89 -21.05 1.30 27.01
N GLY A 90 -21.30 2.22 26.09
CA GLY A 90 -22.09 3.45 26.32
C GLY A 90 -23.61 3.28 26.08
N GLY A 91 -24.12 2.04 25.99
CA GLY A 91 -25.53 1.80 25.74
C GLY A 91 -25.94 1.86 24.28
N PHE A 92 -27.22 2.09 23.99
CA PHE A 92 -27.79 2.18 22.65
C PHE A 92 -28.19 3.60 22.31
N VAL A 93 -27.66 4.13 21.22
CA VAL A 93 -28.03 5.46 20.70
C VAL A 93 -28.55 5.29 19.27
N LYS A 94 -29.76 5.77 18.99
CA LYS A 94 -30.44 5.67 17.68
C LYS A 94 -30.43 4.25 17.06
N GLY A 95 -30.50 3.21 17.89
CA GLY A 95 -30.53 1.81 17.44
C GLY A 95 -29.14 1.24 17.14
N GLN A 96 -28.06 1.97 17.36
CA GLN A 96 -26.67 1.52 17.27
C GLN A 96 -26.09 1.31 18.68
N ARG A 97 -25.23 0.29 18.85
CA ARG A 97 -24.49 0.10 20.09
C ARG A 97 -23.32 1.07 20.13
N LYS A 98 -23.24 1.86 21.18
CA LYS A 98 -22.11 2.76 21.42
C LYS A 98 -21.04 2.00 22.18
N VAL A 99 -19.83 1.98 21.63
CA VAL A 99 -18.63 1.43 22.24
C VAL A 99 -17.68 2.59 22.48
N LEU A 100 -17.15 2.67 23.68
CA LEU A 100 -16.18 3.68 24.09
C LEU A 100 -14.84 2.99 24.27
N VAL A 101 -13.78 3.59 23.77
CA VAL A 101 -12.39 3.17 24.02
C VAL A 101 -11.69 4.30 24.75
N ASP A 102 -11.19 4.01 25.96
CA ASP A 102 -10.54 4.97 26.84
C ASP A 102 -9.06 4.63 26.96
N ASN A 103 -8.21 5.58 26.58
CA ASN A 103 -6.74 5.44 26.60
C ASN A 103 -6.13 5.77 27.98
N LYS A 104 -6.88 5.81 29.09
CA LYS A 104 -6.37 6.16 30.43
C LYS A 104 -5.52 7.45 30.53
N MET A 105 -5.27 8.12 29.39
CA MET A 105 -4.59 9.40 29.28
C MET A 105 -5.58 10.59 29.11
N GLY A 106 -6.89 10.28 29.07
CA GLY A 106 -7.97 11.24 28.95
C GLY A 106 -8.60 11.35 27.56
N ASP A 107 -8.10 10.57 26.58
CA ASP A 107 -8.72 10.49 25.27
C ASP A 107 -9.74 9.36 25.23
N VAL A 108 -11.02 9.70 25.06
CA VAL A 108 -12.11 8.74 24.89
C VAL A 108 -12.66 8.88 23.48
N LYS A 109 -12.62 7.80 22.70
CA LYS A 109 -13.24 7.73 21.38
C LYS A 109 -14.51 6.91 21.38
N GLU A 110 -15.52 7.38 20.67
CA GLU A 110 -16.83 6.80 20.58
C GLU A 110 -17.03 6.12 19.23
N TYR A 111 -17.38 4.84 19.25
CA TYR A 111 -17.65 4.05 18.04
C TYR A 111 -19.11 3.59 18.04
N PHE A 112 -19.77 3.68 16.89
CA PHE A 112 -21.15 3.27 16.71
C PHE A 112 -21.22 2.00 15.87
N ILE A 113 -21.68 0.91 16.49
CA ILE A 113 -21.80 -0.39 15.84
C ILE A 113 -23.25 -0.59 15.40
N PRO A 114 -23.53 -0.86 14.11
CA PRO A 114 -24.87 -1.08 13.60
C PRO A 114 -25.54 -2.29 14.25
N LYS A 115 -26.87 -2.21 14.39
CA LYS A 115 -27.68 -3.30 14.91
C LYS A 115 -27.54 -4.55 14.03
N GLY A 116 -27.36 -5.72 14.66
CA GLY A 116 -27.25 -7.00 13.95
C GLY A 116 -25.83 -7.42 13.59
N LYS A 117 -24.81 -6.60 13.84
CA LYS A 117 -23.40 -7.01 13.72
C LYS A 117 -22.88 -7.57 15.05
N HIS A 118 -22.04 -8.58 14.94
CA HIS A 118 -21.40 -9.19 16.11
C HIS A 118 -20.24 -8.31 16.58
N VAL A 119 -20.19 -8.05 17.90
CA VAL A 119 -19.11 -7.29 18.53
C VAL A 119 -18.06 -8.27 19.03
N ASN A 120 -16.83 -8.08 18.64
CA ASN A 120 -15.73 -9.00 18.94
C ASN A 120 -15.05 -8.72 20.29
N VAL A 121 -15.36 -7.57 20.89
CA VAL A 121 -14.73 -7.11 22.13
C VAL A 121 -15.76 -7.13 23.26
N HIS A 122 -15.30 -7.33 24.50
CA HIS A 122 -16.12 -7.31 25.70
C HIS A 122 -15.78 -6.08 26.55
N GLU A 123 -16.67 -5.75 27.47
CA GLU A 123 -16.44 -4.68 28.43
C GLU A 123 -15.21 -5.01 29.30
N GLY A 124 -14.28 -4.07 29.43
CA GLY A 124 -13.01 -4.24 30.12
C GLY A 124 -11.88 -4.87 29.30
N ASP A 125 -12.14 -5.25 28.03
CA ASP A 125 -11.06 -5.73 27.15
C ASP A 125 -10.14 -4.56 26.75
N TRP A 126 -8.83 -4.83 26.70
CA TRP A 126 -7.85 -3.90 26.16
C TRP A 126 -7.71 -4.12 24.65
N VAL A 127 -7.95 -3.10 23.85
CA VAL A 127 -7.78 -3.12 22.39
C VAL A 127 -6.62 -2.24 21.96
N ARG A 128 -5.96 -2.64 20.87
CA ARG A 128 -4.91 -1.82 20.23
C ARG A 128 -5.49 -1.05 19.05
N ALA A 129 -4.81 0.05 18.71
CA ALA A 129 -5.10 0.78 17.50
C ALA A 129 -5.05 -0.16 16.27
N GLY A 130 -6.05 -0.07 15.39
CA GLY A 130 -6.21 -0.97 14.24
C GLY A 130 -6.93 -2.28 14.51
N GLU A 131 -7.23 -2.65 15.76
CA GLU A 131 -7.95 -3.88 16.09
C GLU A 131 -9.45 -3.74 15.76
N PRO A 132 -10.08 -4.73 15.08
CA PRO A 132 -11.49 -4.65 14.69
C PRO A 132 -12.40 -4.87 15.91
N LEU A 133 -13.27 -3.90 16.17
CA LEU A 133 -14.26 -3.96 17.26
C LEU A 133 -15.48 -4.83 16.91
N MET A 134 -15.71 -5.06 15.62
CA MET A 134 -16.83 -5.87 15.11
C MET A 134 -16.41 -6.75 13.94
N ASP A 135 -17.24 -7.75 13.63
CA ASP A 135 -17.06 -8.61 12.46
C ASP A 135 -17.17 -7.81 11.16
N GLY A 136 -16.27 -8.07 10.22
CA GLY A 136 -16.24 -7.47 8.89
C GLY A 136 -14.81 -7.39 8.34
N SER A 137 -14.70 -6.92 7.11
CA SER A 137 -13.37 -6.64 6.51
C SER A 137 -12.95 -5.22 6.88
N ALA A 138 -11.70 -5.05 7.31
CA ALA A 138 -11.17 -3.72 7.59
C ALA A 138 -11.10 -2.89 6.30
N ASN A 139 -11.38 -1.60 6.39
CA ASN A 139 -11.23 -0.68 5.28
C ASN A 139 -9.75 -0.30 5.13
N PRO A 140 -9.13 -0.50 3.96
CA PRO A 140 -7.73 -0.15 3.75
C PRO A 140 -7.39 1.33 4.04
N HIS A 141 -8.34 2.24 3.81
CA HIS A 141 -8.13 3.66 4.10
C HIS A 141 -8.02 3.94 5.60
N ASP A 142 -8.86 3.29 6.42
CA ASP A 142 -8.83 3.47 7.88
C ASP A 142 -7.53 2.86 8.46
N ILE A 143 -7.07 1.74 7.90
CA ILE A 143 -5.78 1.14 8.26
C ILE A 143 -4.62 2.10 7.96
N LEU A 144 -4.65 2.77 6.79
CA LEU A 144 -3.63 3.77 6.45
C LEU A 144 -3.61 4.93 7.44
N ASP A 145 -4.79 5.39 7.83
CA ASP A 145 -4.94 6.55 8.71
C ASP A 145 -4.51 6.24 10.15
N VAL A 146 -4.74 5.02 10.63
CA VAL A 146 -4.47 4.61 12.02
C VAL A 146 -3.08 3.98 12.18
N LEU A 147 -2.76 2.99 11.35
CA LEU A 147 -1.54 2.18 11.48
C LEU A 147 -0.40 2.62 10.57
N GLY A 148 -0.70 3.45 9.57
CA GLY A 148 0.29 3.93 8.62
C GLY A 148 0.53 3.02 7.41
N PRO A 149 1.47 3.44 6.51
CA PRO A 149 1.67 2.78 5.22
C PRO A 149 2.25 1.36 5.33
N ASN A 150 3.12 1.09 6.30
CA ASN A 150 3.80 -0.20 6.40
C ASN A 150 2.84 -1.34 6.77
N GLU A 151 1.98 -1.12 7.76
CA GLU A 151 0.98 -2.12 8.16
C GLU A 151 -0.10 -2.29 7.09
N LEU A 152 -0.46 -1.21 6.39
CA LEU A 152 -1.36 -1.31 5.24
C LEU A 152 -0.78 -2.17 4.12
N GLN A 153 0.52 -2.01 3.80
CA GLN A 153 1.18 -2.83 2.77
C GLN A 153 1.10 -4.31 3.13
N LYS A 154 1.45 -4.64 4.37
CA LYS A 154 1.37 -6.01 4.89
C LYS A 154 -0.06 -6.56 4.82
N TYR A 155 -1.04 -5.79 5.30
CA TYR A 155 -2.45 -6.18 5.24
C TYR A 155 -2.92 -6.49 3.82
N LEU A 156 -2.58 -5.62 2.85
CA LEU A 156 -2.99 -5.83 1.45
C LEU A 156 -2.32 -7.07 0.84
N VAL A 157 -1.04 -7.31 1.12
CA VAL A 157 -0.32 -8.50 0.64
C VAL A 157 -0.95 -9.77 1.24
N ASP A 158 -1.17 -9.79 2.55
CA ASP A 158 -1.74 -10.94 3.25
C ASP A 158 -3.17 -11.26 2.75
N GLU A 159 -4.05 -10.26 2.65
CA GLU A 159 -5.42 -10.44 2.16
C GLU A 159 -5.48 -10.95 0.71
N VAL A 160 -4.61 -10.43 -0.18
CA VAL A 160 -4.55 -10.90 -1.57
C VAL A 160 -3.99 -12.32 -1.65
N GLN A 161 -2.93 -12.61 -0.90
CA GLN A 161 -2.33 -13.95 -0.84
C GLN A 161 -3.31 -14.98 -0.29
N ASP A 162 -4.08 -14.64 0.73
CA ASP A 162 -5.08 -15.56 1.29
C ASP A 162 -6.13 -15.97 0.25
N VAL A 163 -6.59 -15.03 -0.58
CA VAL A 163 -7.50 -15.36 -1.68
C VAL A 163 -6.86 -16.32 -2.68
N TYR A 164 -5.61 -16.11 -3.08
CA TYR A 164 -4.92 -16.97 -4.02
C TYR A 164 -4.59 -18.35 -3.42
N ARG A 165 -4.15 -18.39 -2.15
CA ARG A 165 -3.89 -19.66 -1.42
C ARG A 165 -5.14 -20.51 -1.28
N LEU A 166 -6.30 -19.88 -1.00
CA LEU A 166 -7.59 -20.59 -0.95
C LEU A 166 -7.97 -21.22 -2.30
N GLN A 167 -7.49 -20.68 -3.40
CA GLN A 167 -7.69 -21.21 -4.76
C GLN A 167 -6.56 -22.16 -5.20
N GLY A 168 -5.61 -22.47 -4.31
CA GLY A 168 -4.48 -23.35 -4.62
C GLY A 168 -3.41 -22.73 -5.52
N VAL A 169 -3.43 -21.39 -5.71
CA VAL A 169 -2.45 -20.68 -6.54
C VAL A 169 -1.35 -20.11 -5.64
N SER A 170 -0.10 -20.46 -5.93
CA SER A 170 1.08 -19.92 -5.24
C SER A 170 1.69 -18.78 -6.05
N ILE A 171 1.74 -17.60 -5.45
CA ILE A 171 2.33 -16.39 -6.04
C ILE A 171 3.38 -15.85 -5.06
N ASN A 172 4.50 -15.36 -5.55
CA ASN A 172 5.49 -14.73 -4.70
C ASN A 172 5.02 -13.32 -4.31
N ASP A 173 5.18 -12.96 -3.06
CA ASP A 173 4.71 -11.69 -2.45
C ASP A 173 5.21 -10.46 -3.20
N LYS A 174 6.44 -10.50 -3.74
CA LYS A 174 7.04 -9.39 -4.48
C LYS A 174 6.19 -8.86 -5.64
N HIS A 175 5.40 -9.73 -6.30
CA HIS A 175 4.54 -9.32 -7.41
C HIS A 175 3.37 -8.46 -6.93
N ILE A 176 2.85 -8.76 -5.74
CA ILE A 176 1.77 -7.98 -5.10
C ILE A 176 2.35 -6.70 -4.50
N GLU A 177 3.49 -6.80 -3.83
CA GLU A 177 4.19 -5.66 -3.21
C GLU A 177 4.50 -4.55 -4.21
N ILE A 178 4.92 -4.89 -5.44
CA ILE A 178 5.18 -3.92 -6.50
C ILE A 178 3.91 -3.12 -6.84
N ILE A 179 2.76 -3.80 -6.91
CA ILE A 179 1.47 -3.17 -7.19
C ILE A 179 1.06 -2.25 -6.02
N VAL A 180 1.15 -2.76 -4.80
CA VAL A 180 0.81 -1.99 -3.58
C VAL A 180 1.71 -0.76 -3.43
N ARG A 181 3.00 -0.87 -3.76
CA ARG A 181 3.92 0.27 -3.79
C ARG A 181 3.43 1.38 -4.73
N GLN A 182 2.91 1.02 -5.91
CA GLN A 182 2.38 2.02 -6.84
C GLN A 182 1.08 2.67 -6.32
N MET A 183 0.26 1.94 -5.56
CA MET A 183 -0.95 2.48 -4.94
C MET A 183 -0.66 3.53 -3.86
N LEU A 184 0.51 3.47 -3.22
CA LEU A 184 0.95 4.35 -2.13
C LEU A 184 1.97 5.41 -2.58
N ARG A 185 2.13 5.63 -3.88
CA ARG A 185 3.14 6.54 -4.42
C ARG A 185 2.83 8.02 -4.21
N LYS A 186 1.59 8.38 -3.96
CA LYS A 186 1.13 9.77 -3.87
C LYS A 186 0.92 10.22 -2.42
N VAL A 187 1.21 11.50 -2.19
CA VAL A 187 1.00 12.19 -0.92
C VAL A 187 0.05 13.37 -1.19
N ARG A 188 -0.90 13.59 -0.29
CA ARG A 188 -1.78 14.78 -0.32
C ARG A 188 -1.19 15.85 0.57
N ILE A 189 -1.04 17.04 0.04
CA ILE A 189 -0.55 18.20 0.79
C ILE A 189 -1.65 18.72 1.70
N GLU A 190 -1.37 18.78 3.00
CA GLU A 190 -2.26 19.38 4.00
C GLU A 190 -1.88 20.85 4.24
N ASP A 191 -0.61 21.11 4.58
CA ASP A 191 -0.06 22.45 4.75
C ASP A 191 1.13 22.62 3.79
N PRO A 192 1.08 23.56 2.84
CA PRO A 192 2.16 23.75 1.87
C PRO A 192 3.42 24.38 2.49
N GLY A 193 3.35 24.99 3.68
CA GLY A 193 4.48 25.72 4.23
C GLY A 193 5.03 26.77 3.25
N ASP A 194 6.35 26.81 3.08
CA ASP A 194 7.07 27.72 2.16
C ASP A 194 7.37 27.07 0.80
N THR A 195 6.71 25.93 0.48
CA THR A 195 6.85 25.25 -0.81
C THR A 195 5.89 25.81 -1.86
N GLU A 196 6.15 25.51 -3.14
CA GLU A 196 5.29 25.91 -4.27
C GLU A 196 4.03 25.03 -4.43
N PHE A 197 3.78 24.11 -3.49
CA PHE A 197 2.64 23.20 -3.57
C PHE A 197 1.32 23.90 -3.26
N LEU A 198 0.25 23.43 -3.90
CA LEU A 198 -1.10 23.87 -3.57
C LEU A 198 -1.70 22.98 -2.48
N PRO A 199 -2.42 23.55 -1.50
CA PRO A 199 -3.10 22.77 -0.47
C PRO A 199 -4.13 21.82 -1.11
N GLY A 200 -4.17 20.58 -0.63
CA GLY A 200 -5.04 19.52 -1.15
C GLY A 200 -4.58 18.84 -2.44
N SER A 201 -3.50 19.30 -3.07
CA SER A 201 -2.93 18.66 -4.26
C SER A 201 -2.33 17.28 -3.92
N GLN A 202 -2.30 16.39 -4.91
CA GLN A 202 -1.68 15.07 -4.82
C GLN A 202 -0.38 15.05 -5.61
N VAL A 203 0.73 14.89 -4.91
CA VAL A 203 2.07 14.95 -5.48
C VAL A 203 2.76 13.58 -5.33
N SER A 204 3.71 13.29 -6.19
CA SER A 204 4.57 12.11 -6.03
C SER A 204 5.42 12.24 -4.76
N LYS A 205 5.58 11.14 -4.02
CA LYS A 205 6.37 11.11 -2.78
C LYS A 205 7.81 11.59 -2.99
N MET A 206 8.45 11.22 -4.12
CA MET A 206 9.79 11.69 -4.46
C MET A 206 9.85 13.23 -4.59
N VAL A 207 8.95 13.80 -5.39
CA VAL A 207 8.89 15.25 -5.61
C VAL A 207 8.60 15.99 -4.30
N PHE A 208 7.76 15.42 -3.44
CA PHE A 208 7.47 15.97 -2.12
C PHE A 208 8.71 16.00 -1.22
N GLU A 209 9.49 14.91 -1.21
CA GLU A 209 10.71 14.81 -0.43
C GLU A 209 11.79 15.76 -0.96
N GLU A 210 11.99 15.83 -2.29
CA GLU A 210 12.95 16.73 -2.94
C GLU A 210 12.66 18.21 -2.66
N GLU A 211 11.40 18.62 -2.76
CA GLU A 211 11.00 19.99 -2.47
C GLU A 211 11.17 20.35 -0.99
N ASN A 212 10.81 19.43 -0.09
CA ASN A 212 11.02 19.65 1.33
C ASN A 212 12.51 19.77 1.68
N GLU A 213 13.37 18.95 1.08
CA GLU A 213 14.81 19.10 1.25
C GLU A 213 15.33 20.44 0.70
N ARG A 214 14.78 20.89 -0.44
CA ARG A 214 15.16 22.19 -1.03
C ARG A 214 14.80 23.35 -0.11
N VAL A 215 13.61 23.31 0.50
CA VAL A 215 13.13 24.35 1.43
C VAL A 215 13.90 24.30 2.74
N LEU A 216 14.17 23.12 3.29
CA LEU A 216 14.98 22.96 4.51
C LEU A 216 16.42 23.49 4.33
N LYS A 217 17.02 23.30 3.15
CA LYS A 217 18.34 23.89 2.82
C LYS A 217 18.33 25.44 2.79
N LYS A 218 17.14 26.05 2.71
CA LYS A 218 16.92 27.51 2.73
C LYS A 218 16.38 28.00 4.08
N ASP A 219 16.40 27.15 5.12
CA ASP A 219 15.85 27.42 6.45
C ASP A 219 14.33 27.78 6.43
N GLY A 220 13.61 27.33 5.42
CA GLY A 220 12.16 27.51 5.29
C GLY A 220 11.36 26.40 5.99
N LYS A 221 10.04 26.64 6.12
CA LYS A 221 9.09 25.68 6.69
C LYS A 221 8.74 24.61 5.63
N PRO A 222 9.00 23.31 5.87
CA PRO A 222 8.64 22.25 4.93
C PRO A 222 7.13 22.07 4.82
N ALA A 223 6.65 21.51 3.70
CA ALA A 223 5.27 21.12 3.52
C ALA A 223 4.91 19.90 4.38
N LEU A 224 3.69 19.91 4.90
CA LEU A 224 3.11 18.76 5.59
C LEU A 224 2.20 18.00 4.63
N GLY A 225 2.39 16.67 4.52
CA GLY A 225 1.61 15.83 3.64
C GLY A 225 1.24 14.50 4.28
N LYS A 226 0.05 14.00 3.89
CA LYS A 226 -0.47 12.72 4.34
C LYS A 226 -0.41 11.70 3.19
N PRO A 227 0.09 10.47 3.40
CA PRO A 227 0.07 9.43 2.37
C PRO A 227 -1.37 9.10 1.96
N VAL A 228 -1.59 8.84 0.69
CA VAL A 228 -2.91 8.51 0.13
C VAL A 228 -2.86 7.17 -0.56
N LEU A 229 -3.84 6.32 -0.26
CA LEU A 229 -4.05 5.07 -0.98
C LEU A 229 -4.92 5.33 -2.22
N LEU A 230 -4.40 5.02 -3.38
CA LEU A 230 -5.12 5.08 -4.65
C LEU A 230 -5.38 3.68 -5.19
N GLY A 231 -6.56 3.45 -5.76
CA GLY A 231 -6.80 2.25 -6.55
C GLY A 231 -5.89 2.20 -7.77
N ILE A 232 -5.59 1.00 -8.29
CA ILE A 232 -4.66 0.82 -9.42
C ILE A 232 -5.07 1.61 -10.67
N THR A 233 -6.37 1.66 -10.98
CA THR A 233 -6.90 2.44 -12.10
C THR A 233 -6.60 3.93 -11.92
N LYS A 234 -6.88 4.48 -10.74
CA LYS A 234 -6.62 5.88 -10.43
C LYS A 234 -5.12 6.18 -10.38
N ALA A 235 -4.33 5.29 -9.81
CA ALA A 235 -2.87 5.40 -9.79
C ALA A 235 -2.29 5.42 -11.21
N ALA A 236 -2.83 4.59 -12.13
CA ALA A 236 -2.40 4.56 -13.53
C ALA A 236 -2.77 5.83 -14.32
N LEU A 237 -3.90 6.47 -13.99
CA LEU A 237 -4.32 7.73 -14.63
C LEU A 237 -3.59 8.96 -14.07
N THR A 238 -3.11 8.90 -12.84
CA THR A 238 -2.38 10.01 -12.16
C THR A 238 -0.87 9.88 -12.25
N THR A 239 -0.35 9.09 -13.20
CA THR A 239 1.09 8.98 -13.46
C THR A 239 1.66 10.30 -13.98
N ASP A 240 2.97 10.47 -13.81
CA ASP A 240 3.67 11.68 -14.25
C ASP A 240 3.75 11.75 -15.79
N SER A 241 3.78 10.60 -16.47
CA SER A 241 3.69 10.50 -17.93
C SER A 241 2.24 10.55 -18.42
N PHE A 242 1.88 11.61 -19.13
CA PHE A 242 0.55 11.74 -19.76
C PHE A 242 0.36 10.78 -20.94
N ILE A 243 1.42 10.39 -21.64
CA ILE A 243 1.37 9.41 -22.73
C ILE A 243 0.94 8.04 -22.18
N SER A 244 1.56 7.63 -21.08
CA SER A 244 1.21 6.39 -20.39
C SER A 244 -0.23 6.39 -19.90
N ALA A 245 -0.68 7.48 -19.28
CA ALA A 245 -2.03 7.62 -18.77
C ALA A 245 -3.08 7.61 -19.92
N ALA A 246 -2.85 8.38 -20.98
CA ALA A 246 -3.73 8.46 -22.13
C ALA A 246 -3.90 7.12 -22.87
N SER A 247 -2.86 6.30 -22.89
CA SER A 247 -2.91 4.97 -23.52
C SER A 247 -3.71 3.93 -22.72
N PHE A 248 -4.06 4.22 -21.47
CA PHE A 248 -4.81 3.30 -20.60
C PHE A 248 -6.32 3.54 -20.68
N GLN A 249 -6.79 4.69 -20.24
CA GLN A 249 -8.21 5.08 -20.25
C GLN A 249 -8.35 6.59 -20.36
N GLU A 250 -9.56 7.07 -20.68
CA GLU A 250 -9.90 8.50 -20.73
C GLU A 250 -8.95 9.33 -21.63
N THR A 251 -8.56 8.80 -22.78
CA THR A 251 -7.56 9.37 -23.69
C THR A 251 -7.77 10.85 -23.96
N THR A 252 -9.00 11.24 -24.34
CA THR A 252 -9.35 12.62 -24.67
C THR A 252 -9.18 13.57 -23.49
N ARG A 253 -9.65 13.15 -22.31
CA ARG A 253 -9.55 13.95 -21.08
C ARG A 253 -8.11 14.19 -20.68
N VAL A 254 -7.31 13.11 -20.62
CA VAL A 254 -5.90 13.16 -20.22
C VAL A 254 -5.10 14.05 -21.19
N LEU A 255 -5.27 13.89 -22.48
CA LEU A 255 -4.58 14.69 -23.50
C LEU A 255 -5.00 16.16 -23.45
N THR A 256 -6.30 16.45 -23.26
CA THR A 256 -6.79 17.82 -23.13
C THR A 256 -6.21 18.49 -21.90
N GLU A 257 -6.19 17.80 -20.76
CA GLU A 257 -5.65 18.29 -19.50
C GLU A 257 -4.14 18.54 -19.59
N ALA A 258 -3.40 17.61 -20.24
CA ALA A 258 -1.99 17.77 -20.51
C ALA A 258 -1.67 18.97 -21.42
N ALA A 259 -2.47 19.17 -22.46
CA ALA A 259 -2.32 20.30 -23.39
C ALA A 259 -2.62 21.64 -22.71
N ILE A 260 -3.68 21.73 -21.91
CA ILE A 260 -4.03 22.96 -21.18
C ILE A 260 -2.93 23.33 -20.17
N ASN A 261 -2.38 22.33 -19.47
CA ASN A 261 -1.35 22.56 -18.47
C ASN A 261 0.07 22.66 -19.06
N GLY A 262 0.26 22.51 -20.36
CA GLY A 262 1.57 22.52 -21.02
C GLY A 262 2.53 21.46 -20.48
N ARG A 263 2.02 20.24 -20.17
CA ARG A 263 2.84 19.20 -19.54
C ARG A 263 3.85 18.62 -20.52
N GLU A 264 5.07 18.43 -20.05
CA GLU A 264 6.13 17.72 -20.75
C GLU A 264 6.27 16.28 -20.20
N ASP A 265 6.54 15.33 -21.10
CA ASP A 265 6.78 13.93 -20.74
C ASP A 265 8.27 13.61 -20.90
N ASN A 266 8.91 13.29 -19.79
CA ASN A 266 10.35 13.01 -19.76
C ASN A 266 10.70 11.60 -20.25
N LEU A 267 9.73 10.78 -20.67
CA LEU A 267 9.93 9.42 -21.19
C LEU A 267 10.75 8.51 -20.26
N LEU A 268 10.57 8.63 -18.95
CA LEU A 268 11.32 7.87 -17.95
C LEU A 268 10.80 6.44 -17.75
N GLY A 269 9.55 6.17 -18.11
CA GLY A 269 8.93 4.85 -17.93
C GLY A 269 9.10 3.94 -19.14
N LEU A 270 8.57 2.73 -19.01
CA LEU A 270 8.67 1.73 -20.08
C LEU A 270 7.64 1.96 -21.18
N LYS A 271 6.40 2.27 -20.80
CA LYS A 271 5.23 2.31 -21.69
C LYS A 271 5.30 3.44 -22.70
N GLU A 272 5.65 4.63 -22.27
CA GLU A 272 5.85 5.80 -23.12
C GLU A 272 6.96 5.61 -24.15
N ASN A 273 8.08 5.00 -23.76
CA ASN A 273 9.16 4.68 -24.68
C ASN A 273 8.75 3.66 -25.74
N VAL A 274 7.99 2.63 -25.34
CA VAL A 274 7.46 1.62 -26.26
C VAL A 274 6.48 2.26 -27.26
N ILE A 275 5.60 3.15 -26.80
CA ILE A 275 4.63 3.83 -27.66
C ILE A 275 5.32 4.71 -28.69
N VAL A 276 6.37 5.44 -28.28
CA VAL A 276 7.14 6.33 -29.17
C VAL A 276 8.09 5.52 -30.08
N GLY A 277 8.34 4.23 -29.79
CA GLY A 277 9.25 3.37 -30.57
C GLY A 277 10.71 3.51 -30.18
N ARG A 278 11.00 4.03 -28.98
CA ARG A 278 12.35 4.07 -28.40
C ARG A 278 12.66 2.81 -27.62
N LEU A 279 13.95 2.55 -27.40
CA LEU A 279 14.39 1.51 -26.46
C LEU A 279 13.91 1.88 -25.05
N ILE A 280 13.45 0.88 -24.28
CA ILE A 280 13.10 1.06 -22.88
C ILE A 280 14.36 1.40 -22.07
N PRO A 281 14.27 2.20 -21.01
CA PRO A 281 15.40 2.55 -20.14
C PRO A 281 15.79 1.39 -19.22
N ALA A 282 16.01 0.21 -19.80
CA ALA A 282 16.41 -1.01 -19.10
C ALA A 282 17.16 -1.94 -20.06
N GLY A 283 18.07 -2.77 -19.56
CA GLY A 283 18.89 -3.67 -20.37
C GLY A 283 19.74 -2.91 -21.37
N SER A 284 19.68 -3.26 -22.67
CA SER A 284 20.45 -2.60 -23.73
C SER A 284 20.08 -1.14 -24.01
N GLY A 285 18.95 -0.67 -23.50
CA GLY A 285 18.51 0.73 -23.60
C GLY A 285 18.91 1.59 -22.40
N PHE A 286 19.59 1.02 -21.42
CA PHE A 286 20.08 1.76 -20.27
C PHE A 286 21.26 2.65 -20.67
N GLU A 287 21.22 3.90 -20.23
CA GLU A 287 22.11 4.96 -20.73
C GLU A 287 23.59 4.65 -20.47
N GLU A 288 23.90 4.06 -19.32
CA GLU A 288 25.27 3.65 -18.97
C GLU A 288 25.85 2.59 -19.92
N TYR A 289 25.00 1.75 -20.53
CA TYR A 289 25.47 0.76 -21.49
C TYR A 289 25.69 1.32 -22.90
N ARG A 290 25.16 2.50 -23.23
CA ARG A 290 25.37 3.15 -24.53
C ARG A 290 26.82 3.62 -24.71
N ASP A 291 27.46 4.01 -23.62
CA ASP A 291 28.85 4.52 -23.61
C ASP A 291 29.84 3.47 -23.13
N THR A 292 29.41 2.20 -23.00
CA THR A 292 30.27 1.10 -22.56
C THR A 292 30.95 0.44 -23.77
N PHE A 293 32.25 0.47 -23.81
CA PHE A 293 33.08 -0.17 -24.85
C PHE A 293 33.77 -1.41 -24.29
N VAL A 294 33.69 -2.51 -25.02
CA VAL A 294 34.51 -3.69 -24.72
C VAL A 294 35.86 -3.55 -25.38
N ILE A 295 36.88 -3.40 -24.57
CA ILE A 295 38.28 -3.37 -25.06
C ILE A 295 38.79 -4.80 -25.16
N SER A 296 38.99 -5.29 -26.38
CA SER A 296 39.66 -6.57 -26.63
C SER A 296 41.15 -6.46 -26.26
N PRO A 297 41.80 -7.53 -25.80
CA PRO A 297 43.24 -7.55 -25.57
C PRO A 297 44.07 -7.27 -26.86
N LYS A 298 43.46 -7.27 -28.04
CA LYS A 298 43.98 -6.65 -29.27
C LYS A 298 43.28 -5.30 -29.43
N PRO A 299 44.00 -4.19 -29.72
CA PRO A 299 43.55 -2.82 -29.50
C PRO A 299 42.47 -2.29 -30.48
N GLU A 300 41.44 -3.02 -30.72
CA GLU A 300 40.26 -2.49 -31.42
C GLU A 300 39.08 -2.43 -30.47
N PRO A 301 38.58 -1.23 -30.16
CA PRO A 301 37.37 -1.11 -29.31
C PRO A 301 36.18 -1.68 -30.05
N VAL A 302 35.57 -2.75 -29.48
CA VAL A 302 34.29 -3.28 -29.95
C VAL A 302 33.20 -2.56 -29.21
N VAL A 303 32.43 -1.74 -29.89
CA VAL A 303 31.22 -1.12 -29.34
C VAL A 303 30.18 -2.20 -29.16
N VAL A 304 29.83 -2.53 -27.92
CA VAL A 304 28.69 -3.42 -27.58
C VAL A 304 27.42 -2.58 -27.46
N GLY A 305 26.64 -2.66 -28.52
CA GLY A 305 25.23 -2.30 -28.49
C GLY A 305 24.83 -0.84 -28.63
N ALA A 306 25.00 -0.30 -29.82
CA ALA A 306 23.95 0.57 -30.34
C ALA A 306 23.38 -0.13 -31.59
N PRO A 307 22.10 -0.51 -31.64
CA PRO A 307 21.50 -0.69 -32.95
C PRO A 307 21.62 0.67 -33.63
N GLU A 308 22.33 0.67 -34.73
CA GLU A 308 22.32 1.77 -35.68
C GLU A 308 20.87 2.23 -35.84
N GLN A 309 20.52 3.37 -35.24
CA GLN A 309 19.26 4.00 -35.52
C GLN A 309 19.26 4.20 -37.01
N ALA A 310 18.51 3.39 -37.74
CA ALA A 310 18.28 3.58 -39.12
C ALA A 310 17.87 5.05 -39.30
N ALA A 311 18.80 5.87 -39.74
CA ALA A 311 18.53 7.25 -40.08
C ALA A 311 17.45 7.18 -41.15
N LEU A 312 16.25 7.58 -40.78
CA LEU A 312 15.18 7.81 -41.74
C LEU A 312 15.78 8.68 -42.82
N PRO A 313 15.68 8.31 -44.10
CA PRO A 313 16.20 9.14 -45.15
C PRO A 313 15.54 10.51 -45.05
N ARG A 314 16.36 11.53 -44.86
CA ARG A 314 15.90 12.92 -44.98
C ARG A 314 15.55 13.12 -46.44
N GLU A 315 14.29 12.92 -46.80
CA GLU A 315 13.74 13.49 -48.02
C GLU A 315 13.74 15.00 -47.89
N GLY A 316 14.45 15.65 -48.82
CA GLY A 316 14.32 17.09 -49.01
C GLY A 316 15.64 17.87 -49.03
N ALA A 317 16.53 17.55 -49.92
CA ALA A 317 17.46 18.53 -50.47
C ALA A 317 17.16 18.57 -51.97
N ALA A 318 16.17 19.42 -52.35
CA ALA A 318 15.94 19.79 -53.72
C ALA A 318 17.23 20.35 -54.33
N ALA A 319 17.69 19.71 -55.34
CA ALA A 319 18.78 20.18 -56.15
C ALA A 319 18.40 21.51 -56.81
N ALA A 320 19.09 22.55 -56.44
CA ALA A 320 19.09 23.78 -57.21
C ALA A 320 19.86 23.51 -58.52
N THR A 321 19.15 23.62 -59.57
CA THR A 321 19.62 23.59 -60.93
C THR A 321 20.66 24.67 -61.19
N ALA A 322 21.83 24.27 -61.60
CA ALA A 322 22.70 25.16 -62.29
C ALA A 322 22.43 25.06 -63.80
N THR A 323 21.83 26.11 -64.34
CA THR A 323 21.84 26.40 -65.74
C THR A 323 23.25 26.83 -66.13
N GLY A 324 23.85 26.16 -67.05
CA GLY A 324 25.09 26.54 -67.68
C GLY A 324 24.92 26.42 -69.18
N GLU A 325 24.97 27.56 -69.81
CA GLU A 325 25.04 27.78 -71.26
C GLU A 325 26.22 27.04 -71.90
N GLY A 326 26.07 26.80 -73.15
CA GLY A 326 27.23 26.44 -73.99
C GLY A 326 26.87 26.09 -75.40
N ALA A 327 26.88 27.11 -76.23
CA ALA A 327 26.69 27.19 -77.66
C ALA A 327 27.64 26.23 -78.47
N GLY A 328 27.20 25.95 -79.66
CA GLY A 328 28.14 25.92 -80.75
C GLY A 328 28.06 24.70 -81.68
N ALA A 329 27.66 24.95 -82.86
CA ALA A 329 27.81 24.33 -84.19
C ALA A 329 26.75 23.26 -84.53
#